data_09bd028a86d7922983d120bd73e99a63
#
_entry.id   09bd028a86d7922983d120bd73e99a63
#
_cell.length_a   1.000
_cell.length_b   1.000
_cell.length_c   1.000
_cell.angle_alpha   90.00
_cell.angle_beta   90.00
_cell.angle_gamma   90.00
#
_symmetry.space_group_name_H-M   'P 1'
#
loop_
_entity.id
_entity.type
_entity.pdbx_description
1 polymer ?
#
loop_
_entity_poly.entity_id
_entity_poly.type
_entity_poly.pdbx_seq_one_letter_code
_entity_poly.pdbx_strand_id
1 'polypeptide(L)'
;IWERLNFGQKAAMRNLFRYKKRFFMTLFGVGGCMALLLVGLGIRDSVSAMANNQYGEVLKYDGIVSVDSTLTRAQRRAMLSDVSDISDITDYIQANRTMVYATGKNADEKNAYLVVPRDTDTFEDYISIRERGSLVDELELTDEGVIITEKYAKLLGASIGDIIYVRLSESDAYPKEVKVVGITENYIFNYIYMTPKLYQSLYNVTAETNVLLLKM
;
A
#
# COMPACT_ATOMS: atom_id res chain seq x y z
N ILE A 1 -20.92 -29.51 -39.72
CA ILE A 1 -19.56 -29.83 -39.19
C ILE A 1 -19.26 -31.31 -39.36
N TRP A 2 -20.20 -32.24 -39.07
CA TRP A 2 -19.99 -33.70 -39.16
C TRP A 2 -19.67 -34.21 -40.57
N GLU A 3 -20.25 -33.62 -41.61
CA GLU A 3 -20.03 -34.02 -43.00
C GLU A 3 -18.63 -33.67 -43.54
N ARG A 4 -17.97 -32.65 -42.96
CA ARG A 4 -16.62 -32.18 -43.34
C ARG A 4 -15.48 -32.96 -42.68
N LEU A 5 -15.76 -33.90 -41.76
CA LEU A 5 -14.75 -34.65 -41.03
C LEU A 5 -14.31 -35.89 -41.79
N ASN A 6 -12.99 -36.16 -41.84
CA ASN A 6 -12.38 -37.35 -42.39
C ASN A 6 -12.77 -38.59 -41.58
N PHE A 7 -12.70 -39.78 -42.20
CA PHE A 7 -13.05 -41.07 -41.55
C PHE A 7 -12.35 -41.26 -40.20
N GLY A 8 -11.04 -40.97 -40.14
CA GLY A 8 -10.26 -41.06 -38.89
C GLY A 8 -10.78 -40.13 -37.79
N GLN A 9 -11.17 -38.91 -38.14
CA GLN A 9 -11.73 -37.93 -37.21
C GLN A 9 -13.12 -38.36 -36.71
N LYS A 10 -13.95 -38.92 -37.61
CA LYS A 10 -15.25 -39.48 -37.22
C LYS A 10 -15.11 -40.67 -36.28
N ALA A 11 -14.13 -41.54 -36.50
CA ALA A 11 -13.84 -42.68 -35.64
C ALA A 11 -13.33 -42.26 -34.28
N ALA A 12 -12.42 -41.25 -34.22
CA ALA A 12 -11.92 -40.67 -32.97
C ALA A 12 -13.05 -40.04 -32.15
N MET A 13 -13.91 -39.24 -32.78
CA MET A 13 -15.06 -38.64 -32.11
C MET A 13 -16.03 -39.70 -31.54
N ARG A 14 -16.29 -40.76 -32.31
CA ARG A 14 -17.14 -41.86 -31.85
C ARG A 14 -16.55 -42.61 -30.67
N ASN A 15 -15.23 -42.82 -30.64
CA ASN A 15 -14.51 -43.40 -29.52
C ASN A 15 -14.54 -42.49 -28.28
N LEU A 16 -14.38 -41.19 -28.47
CA LEU A 16 -14.42 -40.18 -27.42
C LEU A 16 -15.79 -40.21 -26.69
N PHE A 17 -16.89 -40.24 -27.44
CA PHE A 17 -18.24 -40.32 -26.86
C PHE A 17 -18.53 -41.68 -26.23
N ARG A 18 -17.93 -42.75 -26.75
CA ARG A 18 -18.10 -44.10 -26.17
C ARG A 18 -17.38 -44.24 -24.81
N TYR A 19 -16.20 -43.64 -24.67
CA TYR A 19 -15.39 -43.72 -23.47
C TYR A 19 -15.28 -42.39 -22.68
N LYS A 20 -16.34 -41.63 -22.68
CA LYS A 20 -16.39 -40.28 -22.06
C LYS A 20 -15.85 -40.22 -20.63
N LYS A 21 -16.03 -41.24 -19.78
CA LYS A 21 -15.46 -41.27 -18.42
C LYS A 21 -13.92 -41.20 -18.46
N ARG A 22 -13.27 -41.97 -19.31
CA ARG A 22 -11.79 -41.95 -19.46
C ARG A 22 -11.31 -40.63 -20.05
N PHE A 23 -12.02 -40.10 -21.04
CA PHE A 23 -11.72 -38.82 -21.63
C PHE A 23 -11.76 -37.70 -20.60
N PHE A 24 -12.83 -37.56 -19.82
CA PHE A 24 -12.92 -36.55 -18.79
C PHE A 24 -11.89 -36.77 -17.66
N MET A 25 -11.60 -37.99 -17.28
CA MET A 25 -10.57 -38.29 -16.29
C MET A 25 -9.18 -37.84 -16.74
N THR A 26 -8.82 -38.06 -18.00
CA THR A 26 -7.56 -37.57 -18.58
C THR A 26 -7.56 -36.04 -18.72
N LEU A 27 -8.66 -35.48 -19.22
CA LEU A 27 -8.81 -34.03 -19.41
C LEU A 27 -8.66 -33.28 -18.06
N PHE A 28 -9.35 -33.73 -17.03
CA PHE A 28 -9.24 -33.12 -15.70
C PHE A 28 -7.90 -33.38 -15.04
N GLY A 29 -7.28 -34.54 -15.25
CA GLY A 29 -5.96 -34.84 -14.73
C GLY A 29 -4.88 -33.91 -15.33
N VAL A 30 -4.77 -33.88 -16.65
CA VAL A 30 -3.78 -33.04 -17.34
C VAL A 30 -4.11 -31.55 -17.19
N GLY A 31 -5.38 -31.20 -17.42
CA GLY A 31 -5.86 -29.82 -17.29
C GLY A 31 -5.72 -29.27 -15.87
N GLY A 32 -6.00 -30.09 -14.86
CA GLY A 32 -5.82 -29.74 -13.46
C GLY A 32 -4.35 -29.50 -13.09
N CYS A 33 -3.44 -30.36 -13.54
CA CYS A 33 -1.99 -30.14 -13.33
C CYS A 33 -1.52 -28.85 -13.99
N MET A 34 -1.93 -28.58 -15.23
CA MET A 34 -1.58 -27.34 -15.93
C MET A 34 -2.17 -26.11 -15.26
N ALA A 35 -3.42 -26.18 -14.81
CA ALA A 35 -4.05 -25.10 -14.08
C ALA A 35 -3.30 -24.77 -12.77
N LEU A 36 -2.90 -25.79 -12.01
CA LEU A 36 -2.10 -25.59 -10.78
C LEU A 36 -0.74 -24.94 -11.08
N LEU A 37 -0.05 -25.35 -12.14
CA LEU A 37 1.21 -24.74 -12.55
C LEU A 37 1.00 -23.26 -12.93
N LEU A 38 -0.02 -22.95 -13.73
CA LEU A 38 -0.33 -21.57 -14.13
C LEU A 38 -0.68 -20.70 -12.93
N VAL A 39 -1.48 -21.21 -11.99
CA VAL A 39 -1.81 -20.50 -10.75
C VAL A 39 -0.56 -20.27 -9.91
N GLY A 40 0.30 -21.27 -9.75
CA GLY A 40 1.55 -21.14 -8.99
C GLY A 40 2.50 -20.10 -9.57
N LEU A 41 2.70 -20.11 -10.89
CA LEU A 41 3.53 -19.11 -11.58
C LEU A 41 2.89 -17.72 -11.52
N GLY A 42 1.57 -17.61 -11.70
CA GLY A 42 0.86 -16.34 -11.63
C GLY A 42 0.92 -15.70 -10.24
N ILE A 43 0.80 -16.49 -9.17
CA ILE A 43 0.98 -15.99 -7.80
C ILE A 43 2.41 -15.50 -7.58
N ARG A 44 3.41 -16.28 -8.00
CA ARG A 44 4.83 -15.88 -7.90
C ARG A 44 5.08 -14.55 -8.60
N ASP A 45 4.63 -14.40 -9.83
CA ASP A 45 4.85 -13.19 -10.62
C ASP A 45 4.11 -11.98 -10.02
N SER A 46 2.89 -12.19 -9.53
CA SER A 46 2.12 -11.15 -8.84
C SER A 46 2.79 -10.67 -7.54
N VAL A 47 3.31 -11.58 -6.73
CA VAL A 47 4.03 -11.23 -5.49
C VAL A 47 5.34 -10.51 -5.80
N SER A 48 6.09 -10.96 -6.81
CA SER A 48 7.33 -10.31 -7.25
C SER A 48 7.07 -8.90 -7.78
N ALA A 49 6.04 -8.73 -8.61
CA ALA A 49 5.65 -7.41 -9.13
C ALA A 49 5.21 -6.47 -7.98
N MET A 50 4.42 -6.98 -7.02
CA MET A 50 4.01 -6.20 -5.86
C MET A 50 5.22 -5.72 -5.03
N ALA A 51 6.19 -6.58 -4.77
CA ALA A 51 7.40 -6.21 -4.02
C ALA A 51 8.24 -5.18 -4.79
N ASN A 52 8.45 -5.39 -6.08
CA ASN A 52 9.21 -4.46 -6.92
C ASN A 52 8.55 -3.08 -6.99
N ASN A 53 7.23 -3.03 -7.18
CA ASN A 53 6.52 -1.75 -7.21
C ASN A 53 6.54 -1.06 -5.84
N GLN A 54 6.34 -1.82 -4.75
CA GLN A 54 6.33 -1.23 -3.40
C GLN A 54 7.69 -0.65 -3.02
N TYR A 55 8.77 -1.40 -3.20
CA TYR A 55 10.11 -1.02 -2.72
C TYR A 55 10.99 -0.39 -3.79
N GLY A 56 10.61 -0.44 -5.05
CA GLY A 56 11.34 0.21 -6.14
C GLY A 56 10.72 1.52 -6.59
N GLU A 57 9.38 1.66 -6.48
CA GLU A 57 8.68 2.81 -7.04
C GLU A 57 7.94 3.64 -6.00
N VAL A 58 7.27 3.02 -5.01
CA VAL A 58 6.49 3.74 -3.99
C VAL A 58 7.37 4.18 -2.84
N LEU A 59 8.12 3.25 -2.24
CA LEU A 59 9.04 3.54 -1.12
C LEU A 59 10.44 3.72 -1.69
N LYS A 60 10.91 4.96 -1.74
CA LYS A 60 12.22 5.34 -2.29
C LYS A 60 13.31 5.42 -1.21
N TYR A 61 13.01 5.06 0.04
CA TYR A 61 13.97 5.00 1.14
C TYR A 61 14.46 3.57 1.36
N ASP A 62 15.72 3.42 1.80
CA ASP A 62 16.37 2.12 1.99
C ASP A 62 16.20 1.57 3.40
N GLY A 63 15.98 2.44 4.38
CA GLY A 63 15.86 2.04 5.78
C GLY A 63 14.93 2.94 6.58
N ILE A 64 14.44 2.39 7.71
CA ILE A 64 13.64 3.13 8.68
C ILE A 64 14.21 2.93 10.08
N VAL A 65 14.45 4.01 10.78
CA VAL A 65 14.89 4.02 12.18
C VAL A 65 13.76 4.56 13.05
N SER A 66 13.32 3.76 14.01
CA SER A 66 12.35 4.21 15.01
C SER A 66 13.04 4.99 16.12
N VAL A 67 12.55 6.19 16.41
CA VAL A 67 13.04 7.06 17.47
C VAL A 67 12.18 6.85 18.71
N ASP A 68 12.82 6.49 19.82
CA ASP A 68 12.11 6.30 21.08
C ASP A 68 11.51 7.64 21.56
N SER A 69 10.23 7.62 21.89
CA SER A 69 9.50 8.79 22.40
C SER A 69 9.99 9.25 23.78
N THR A 70 10.68 8.38 24.52
CA THR A 70 11.21 8.68 25.86
C THR A 70 12.51 9.49 25.84
N LEU A 71 13.16 9.62 24.65
CA LEU A 71 14.40 10.36 24.49
C LEU A 71 14.23 11.85 24.79
N THR A 72 15.13 12.37 25.60
CA THR A 72 15.26 13.82 25.83
C THR A 72 15.68 14.53 24.53
N ARG A 73 15.44 15.83 24.46
CA ARG A 73 15.86 16.65 23.29
C ARG A 73 17.36 16.56 23.02
N ALA A 74 18.19 16.46 24.09
CA ALA A 74 19.64 16.34 23.95
C ALA A 74 20.04 14.99 23.35
N GLN A 75 19.44 13.89 23.84
CA GLN A 75 19.67 12.53 23.32
C GLN A 75 19.21 12.40 21.86
N ARG A 76 18.06 12.99 21.51
CA ARG A 76 17.55 13.00 20.14
C ARG A 76 18.51 13.75 19.19
N ARG A 77 19.08 14.90 19.63
CA ARG A 77 20.10 15.60 18.81
C ARG A 77 21.37 14.78 18.65
N ALA A 78 21.84 14.13 19.71
CA ALA A 78 23.01 13.27 19.62
C ALA A 78 22.78 12.11 18.63
N MET A 79 21.62 11.44 18.74
CA MET A 79 21.25 10.38 17.80
C MET A 79 21.17 10.86 16.35
N LEU A 80 20.62 12.04 16.09
CA LEU A 80 20.59 12.62 14.73
C LEU A 80 21.99 12.94 14.20
N SER A 81 22.90 13.42 15.09
CA SER A 81 24.31 13.61 14.72
C SER A 81 24.99 12.29 14.40
N ASP A 82 24.78 11.27 15.27
CA ASP A 82 25.36 9.94 15.04
C ASP A 82 24.87 9.31 13.72
N VAL A 83 23.58 9.48 13.40
CA VAL A 83 23.01 9.01 12.11
C VAL A 83 23.66 9.74 10.92
N SER A 84 23.88 11.06 11.05
CA SER A 84 24.53 11.86 9.99
C SER A 84 25.99 11.53 9.80
N ASP A 85 26.68 10.98 10.82
CA ASP A 85 28.07 10.61 10.78
C ASP A 85 28.32 9.20 10.20
N ILE A 86 27.25 8.44 9.91
CA ILE A 86 27.34 7.12 9.28
C ILE A 86 27.61 7.32 7.78
N SER A 87 28.76 6.84 7.29
CA SER A 87 29.20 7.02 5.91
C SER A 87 28.28 6.45 4.84
N ASP A 88 27.50 5.44 5.20
CA ASP A 88 26.61 4.74 4.28
C ASP A 88 25.23 5.42 4.17
N ILE A 89 24.93 6.38 5.06
CA ILE A 89 23.69 7.17 4.99
C ILE A 89 23.97 8.44 4.20
N THR A 90 23.33 8.56 3.04
CA THR A 90 23.48 9.73 2.16
C THR A 90 22.55 10.87 2.55
N ASP A 91 21.35 10.55 3.01
CA ASP A 91 20.34 11.52 3.42
C ASP A 91 19.24 10.88 4.30
N TYR A 92 18.48 11.69 5.04
CA TYR A 92 17.33 11.22 5.80
C TYR A 92 16.26 12.30 5.98
N ILE A 93 15.00 11.86 6.08
CA ILE A 93 13.87 12.71 6.46
C ILE A 93 13.28 12.26 7.79
N GLN A 94 12.83 13.24 8.56
CA GLN A 94 12.12 13.03 9.82
C GLN A 94 10.63 12.99 9.60
N ALA A 95 9.93 12.01 10.19
CA ALA A 95 8.49 11.91 10.11
C ALA A 95 7.88 11.43 11.44
N ASN A 96 6.59 11.69 11.61
CA ASN A 96 5.75 10.96 12.55
C ASN A 96 5.07 9.82 11.82
N ARG A 97 5.17 8.61 12.36
CA ARG A 97 4.45 7.44 11.87
C ARG A 97 3.74 6.78 13.05
N THR A 98 2.44 6.98 13.13
CA THR A 98 1.61 6.50 14.25
C THR A 98 0.47 5.66 13.72
N MET A 99 0.14 4.56 14.42
CA MET A 99 -1.04 3.78 14.10
C MET A 99 -2.28 4.55 14.53
N VAL A 100 -3.22 4.69 13.62
CA VAL A 100 -4.48 5.41 13.81
C VAL A 100 -5.65 4.55 13.36
N TYR A 101 -6.83 4.94 13.75
CA TYR A 101 -8.07 4.27 13.42
C TYR A 101 -8.96 5.24 12.65
N ALA A 102 -9.54 4.80 11.54
CA ALA A 102 -10.49 5.64 10.83
C ALA A 102 -11.76 4.87 10.44
N THR A 103 -12.83 5.64 10.33
CA THR A 103 -14.15 5.19 9.91
C THR A 103 -14.59 6.03 8.71
N GLY A 104 -15.10 5.39 7.68
CA GLY A 104 -15.68 6.03 6.50
C GLY A 104 -17.17 5.73 6.37
N LYS A 105 -17.66 5.67 5.15
CA LYS A 105 -19.07 5.29 4.85
C LYS A 105 -19.38 3.87 5.26
N ASN A 106 -18.42 2.98 5.17
CA ASN A 106 -18.50 1.67 5.80
C ASN A 106 -18.29 1.88 7.31
N ALA A 107 -19.29 1.61 8.12
CA ALA A 107 -19.29 1.90 9.55
C ALA A 107 -18.21 1.16 10.38
N ASP A 108 -17.49 0.22 9.75
CA ASP A 108 -16.40 -0.53 10.37
C ASP A 108 -15.14 0.34 10.51
N GLU A 109 -14.62 0.42 11.71
CA GLU A 109 -13.33 1.06 11.98
C GLU A 109 -12.17 0.20 11.45
N LYS A 110 -11.24 0.83 10.78
CA LYS A 110 -10.04 0.19 10.21
C LYS A 110 -8.79 0.94 10.64
N ASN A 111 -7.71 0.20 10.89
CA ASN A 111 -6.42 0.77 11.23
C ASN A 111 -5.59 1.12 9.99
N ALA A 112 -4.77 2.16 10.14
CA ALA A 112 -3.76 2.56 9.17
C ALA A 112 -2.59 3.24 9.88
N TYR A 113 -1.49 3.42 9.17
CA TYR A 113 -0.41 4.29 9.62
C TYR A 113 -0.66 5.72 9.13
N LEU A 114 -0.80 6.64 10.06
CA LEU A 114 -0.74 8.08 9.76
C LEU A 114 0.73 8.47 9.65
N VAL A 115 1.09 9.04 8.51
CA VAL A 115 2.44 9.56 8.26
C VAL A 115 2.36 11.07 8.10
N VAL A 116 3.09 11.78 8.96
CA VAL A 116 3.20 13.23 8.93
C VAL A 116 4.69 13.55 8.77
N PRO A 117 5.16 13.94 7.59
CA PRO A 117 6.55 14.36 7.39
C PRO A 117 6.82 15.65 8.18
N ARG A 118 8.05 15.86 8.58
CA ARG A 118 8.45 17.14 9.18
C ARG A 118 8.59 18.23 8.13
N ASP A 119 9.06 17.83 6.94
CA ASP A 119 9.19 18.67 5.76
C ASP A 119 8.40 18.01 4.61
N THR A 120 7.51 18.76 3.98
CA THR A 120 6.69 18.28 2.88
C THR A 120 7.42 18.36 1.55
N ASP A 121 8.35 19.31 1.39
CA ASP A 121 9.01 19.61 0.12
C ASP A 121 9.96 18.49 -0.33
N THR A 122 10.58 17.80 0.63
CA THR A 122 11.49 16.68 0.38
C THR A 122 10.83 15.31 0.52
N PHE A 123 9.56 15.26 0.91
CA PHE A 123 8.87 14.00 1.23
C PHE A 123 8.70 13.09 0.02
N GLU A 124 8.47 13.65 -1.15
CA GLU A 124 8.29 12.92 -2.42
C GLU A 124 9.55 12.19 -2.88
N ASP A 125 10.73 12.66 -2.42
CA ASP A 125 11.99 11.97 -2.64
C ASP A 125 12.10 10.64 -1.88
N TYR A 126 11.31 10.45 -0.82
CA TYR A 126 11.30 9.26 0.04
C TYR A 126 10.08 8.36 -0.16
N ILE A 127 8.93 8.95 -0.45
CA ILE A 127 7.68 8.23 -0.68
C ILE A 127 6.96 8.87 -1.86
N SER A 128 6.82 8.12 -2.95
CA SER A 128 6.06 8.56 -4.11
C SER A 128 4.57 8.47 -3.82
N ILE A 129 3.90 9.61 -3.85
CA ILE A 129 2.44 9.70 -3.68
C ILE A 129 1.83 9.97 -5.05
N ARG A 130 1.39 8.91 -5.72
CA ARG A 130 0.85 9.00 -7.08
C ARG A 130 -0.42 8.18 -7.22
N GLU A 131 -1.23 8.49 -8.22
CA GLU A 131 -2.33 7.62 -8.63
C GLU A 131 -1.79 6.38 -9.35
N ARG A 132 -2.53 5.27 -9.23
CA ARG A 132 -2.13 4.01 -9.87
C ARG A 132 -2.01 4.15 -11.38
N GLY A 133 -0.85 3.72 -11.88
CA GLY A 133 -0.56 3.71 -13.32
C GLY A 133 -0.16 5.08 -13.89
N SER A 134 -0.12 6.13 -13.08
CA SER A 134 0.49 7.40 -13.45
C SER A 134 1.97 7.41 -13.05
N LEU A 135 2.83 7.70 -14.01
CA LEU A 135 4.26 7.92 -13.77
C LEU A 135 4.60 9.41 -13.63
N VAL A 136 3.64 10.29 -13.88
CA VAL A 136 3.85 11.73 -14.03
C VAL A 136 3.01 12.55 -13.06
N ASP A 137 1.84 12.06 -12.63
CA ASP A 137 0.95 12.81 -11.76
C ASP A 137 1.20 12.43 -10.30
N GLU A 138 2.19 13.07 -9.68
CA GLU A 138 2.38 13.02 -8.23
C GLU A 138 1.31 13.88 -7.56
N LEU A 139 0.71 13.35 -6.50
CA LEU A 139 -0.27 14.04 -5.68
C LEU A 139 0.47 14.85 -4.62
N GLU A 140 0.26 16.14 -4.56
CA GLU A 140 0.86 16.99 -3.53
C GLU A 140 0.10 16.91 -2.21
N LEU A 141 0.84 16.87 -1.10
CA LEU A 141 0.26 17.00 0.25
C LEU A 141 -0.22 18.43 0.46
N THR A 142 -1.51 18.60 0.74
CA THR A 142 -2.12 19.91 0.99
C THR A 142 -2.72 19.99 2.38
N ASP A 143 -2.91 21.21 2.87
CA ASP A 143 -3.56 21.45 4.17
C ASP A 143 -5.09 21.27 4.10
N GLU A 144 -5.65 21.02 2.91
CA GLU A 144 -7.10 20.89 2.70
C GLU A 144 -7.65 19.51 3.10
N GLY A 145 -6.78 18.50 3.23
CA GLY A 145 -7.19 17.15 3.58
C GLY A 145 -6.05 16.14 3.57
N VAL A 146 -6.42 14.87 3.53
CA VAL A 146 -5.49 13.74 3.58
C VAL A 146 -5.48 12.97 2.28
N ILE A 147 -4.34 12.36 2.00
CA ILE A 147 -4.19 11.36 0.95
C ILE A 147 -4.19 9.98 1.61
N ILE A 148 -5.02 9.07 1.10
CA ILE A 148 -5.15 7.71 1.63
C ILE A 148 -4.78 6.68 0.58
N THR A 149 -4.36 5.49 1.01
CA THR A 149 -4.03 4.42 0.07
C THR A 149 -5.27 3.77 -0.53
N GLU A 150 -5.20 3.28 -1.78
CA GLU A 150 -6.33 2.70 -2.52
C GLU A 150 -7.06 1.59 -1.76
N LYS A 151 -6.31 0.66 -1.16
CA LYS A 151 -6.88 -0.43 -0.39
C LYS A 151 -7.66 0.11 0.82
N TYR A 152 -7.12 1.14 1.45
CA TYR A 152 -7.75 1.75 2.61
C TYR A 152 -9.02 2.52 2.22
N ALA A 153 -8.98 3.26 1.11
CA ALA A 153 -10.17 3.89 0.54
C ALA A 153 -11.31 2.89 0.30
N LYS A 154 -10.99 1.73 -0.28
CA LYS A 154 -11.96 0.65 -0.50
C LYS A 154 -12.51 0.07 0.82
N LEU A 155 -11.66 -0.11 1.83
CA LEU A 155 -12.06 -0.63 3.15
C LEU A 155 -12.99 0.34 3.87
N LEU A 156 -12.74 1.66 3.78
CA LEU A 156 -13.57 2.70 4.38
C LEU A 156 -14.82 3.03 3.53
N GLY A 157 -14.87 2.60 2.26
CA GLY A 157 -15.89 3.04 1.31
C GLY A 157 -15.79 4.53 0.97
N ALA A 158 -14.56 5.09 1.03
CA ALA A 158 -14.30 6.50 0.83
C ALA A 158 -13.78 6.78 -0.58
N SER A 159 -14.18 7.92 -1.14
CA SER A 159 -13.75 8.47 -2.42
C SER A 159 -13.14 9.87 -2.22
N ILE A 160 -12.46 10.39 -3.23
CA ILE A 160 -11.97 11.77 -3.20
C ILE A 160 -13.16 12.72 -2.96
N GLY A 161 -13.00 13.64 -2.02
CA GLY A 161 -14.03 14.59 -1.59
C GLY A 161 -14.85 14.14 -0.39
N ASP A 162 -14.81 12.87 -0.02
CA ASP A 162 -15.51 12.33 1.14
C ASP A 162 -14.81 12.72 2.47
N ILE A 163 -15.57 12.71 3.54
CA ILE A 163 -15.07 12.92 4.90
C ILE A 163 -14.88 11.57 5.57
N ILE A 164 -13.74 11.39 6.21
CA ILE A 164 -13.44 10.27 7.10
C ILE A 164 -13.22 10.77 8.53
N TYR A 165 -13.44 9.89 9.49
CA TYR A 165 -13.31 10.19 10.92
C TYR A 165 -12.08 9.47 11.45
N VAL A 166 -11.06 10.22 11.89
CA VAL A 166 -9.75 9.68 12.31
C VAL A 166 -9.55 9.86 13.81
N ARG A 167 -9.13 8.78 14.49
CA ARG A 167 -8.73 8.75 15.90
C ARG A 167 -7.26 8.35 16.02
N LEU A 168 -6.51 9.04 16.87
CA LEU A 168 -5.10 8.71 17.12
C LEU A 168 -4.94 7.46 18.00
N SER A 169 -5.95 7.13 18.80
CA SER A 169 -5.94 5.99 19.71
C SER A 169 -7.35 5.37 19.80
N GLU A 170 -7.43 4.10 20.15
CA GLU A 170 -8.71 3.44 20.46
C GLU A 170 -9.48 4.11 21.61
N SER A 171 -8.75 4.75 22.54
CA SER A 171 -9.32 5.45 23.70
C SER A 171 -9.84 6.85 23.38
N ASP A 172 -9.53 7.40 22.17
CA ASP A 172 -10.03 8.70 21.79
C ASP A 172 -11.54 8.68 21.55
N ALA A 173 -12.27 9.40 22.41
CA ALA A 173 -13.73 9.49 22.32
C ALA A 173 -14.23 10.36 21.17
N TYR A 174 -13.39 11.23 20.64
CA TYR A 174 -13.76 12.26 19.65
C TYR A 174 -12.93 12.14 18.38
N PRO A 175 -13.42 11.38 17.39
CA PRO A 175 -12.76 11.30 16.10
C PRO A 175 -12.73 12.66 15.40
N LYS A 176 -11.67 12.94 14.66
CA LYS A 176 -11.52 14.17 13.87
C LYS A 176 -12.02 13.95 12.47
N GLU A 177 -12.81 14.89 11.98
CA GLU A 177 -13.28 14.91 10.61
C GLU A 177 -12.17 15.38 9.68
N VAL A 178 -11.89 14.60 8.64
CA VAL A 178 -10.84 14.92 7.67
C VAL A 178 -11.33 14.59 6.27
N LYS A 179 -11.14 15.52 5.34
CA LYS A 179 -11.49 15.34 3.94
C LYS A 179 -10.43 14.52 3.21
N VAL A 180 -10.84 13.57 2.38
CA VAL A 180 -9.96 12.85 1.47
C VAL A 180 -9.75 13.71 0.21
N VAL A 181 -8.51 14.14 -0.03
CA VAL A 181 -8.16 14.97 -1.20
C VAL A 181 -7.46 14.17 -2.29
N GLY A 182 -6.93 12.98 -1.96
CA GLY A 182 -6.28 12.10 -2.93
C GLY A 182 -6.30 10.64 -2.51
N ILE A 183 -6.15 9.76 -3.49
CA ILE A 183 -6.02 8.32 -3.29
C ILE A 183 -4.75 7.87 -4.01
N THR A 184 -3.79 7.32 -3.26
CA THR A 184 -2.47 6.94 -3.78
C THR A 184 -2.31 5.44 -3.90
N GLU A 185 -1.48 5.05 -4.86
CA GLU A 185 -1.04 3.67 -5.05
C GLU A 185 -0.23 3.18 -3.86
N ASN A 186 -0.54 2.00 -3.35
CA ASN A 186 0.25 1.30 -2.35
C ASN A 186 -0.16 -0.17 -2.28
N TYR A 187 0.81 -1.05 -2.00
CA TYR A 187 0.61 -2.49 -2.05
C TYR A 187 0.63 -3.15 -0.66
N ILE A 188 1.39 -2.57 0.28
CA ILE A 188 1.62 -3.15 1.60
C ILE A 188 1.17 -2.14 2.67
N PHE A 189 0.38 -2.60 3.64
CA PHE A 189 -0.23 -1.79 4.69
C PHE A 189 -1.23 -0.74 4.16
N ASN A 190 -1.85 -0.03 5.09
CA ASN A 190 -2.73 1.10 4.83
C ASN A 190 -2.07 2.35 5.40
N TYR A 191 -2.06 3.43 4.63
CA TYR A 191 -1.49 4.70 5.05
C TYR A 191 -2.48 5.85 4.87
N ILE A 192 -2.33 6.83 5.72
CA ILE A 192 -2.91 8.18 5.64
C ILE A 192 -1.73 9.14 5.65
N TYR A 193 -1.63 9.98 4.65
CA TYR A 193 -0.60 11.04 4.56
C TYR A 193 -1.23 12.38 4.85
N MET A 194 -0.59 13.19 5.70
CA MET A 194 -1.12 14.45 6.18
C MET A 194 0.03 15.47 6.35
N THR A 195 -0.23 16.75 6.07
CA THR A 195 0.75 17.80 6.34
C THR A 195 0.90 18.06 7.85
N PRO A 196 2.06 18.53 8.33
CA PRO A 196 2.26 18.94 9.73
C PRO A 196 1.26 20.02 10.17
N LYS A 197 0.92 20.93 9.28
CA LYS A 197 0.02 22.04 9.57
C LYS A 197 -1.44 21.57 9.71
N LEU A 198 -1.89 20.67 8.84
CA LEU A 198 -3.22 20.05 8.99
C LEU A 198 -3.29 19.25 10.29
N TYR A 199 -2.25 18.44 10.61
CA TYR A 199 -2.18 17.70 11.87
C TYR A 199 -2.30 18.62 13.07
N GLN A 200 -1.53 19.73 13.11
CA GLN A 200 -1.59 20.70 14.19
C GLN A 200 -2.97 21.36 14.31
N SER A 201 -3.63 21.66 13.20
CA SER A 201 -4.98 22.27 13.22
C SER A 201 -6.05 21.34 13.79
N LEU A 202 -5.94 20.03 13.53
CA LEU A 202 -6.91 19.02 13.97
C LEU A 202 -6.72 18.63 15.44
N TYR A 203 -5.47 18.45 15.85
CA TYR A 203 -5.16 17.86 17.16
C TYR A 203 -4.62 18.89 18.18
N ASN A 204 -4.36 20.13 17.77
CA ASN A 204 -3.77 21.22 18.59
C ASN A 204 -2.40 20.85 19.21
N VAL A 205 -1.69 19.91 18.59
CA VAL A 205 -0.33 19.48 18.97
C VAL A 205 0.52 19.32 17.72
N THR A 206 1.82 19.50 17.86
CA THR A 206 2.77 19.24 16.77
C THR A 206 3.05 17.75 16.70
N ALA A 207 3.09 17.19 15.51
CA ALA A 207 3.48 15.80 15.28
C ALA A 207 4.94 15.60 15.70
N GLU A 208 5.16 14.81 16.77
CA GLU A 208 6.51 14.49 17.21
C GLU A 208 7.16 13.48 16.27
N THR A 209 8.40 13.75 15.88
CA THR A 209 9.19 12.81 15.08
C THR A 209 9.42 11.52 15.86
N ASN A 210 9.02 10.39 15.32
CA ASN A 210 9.25 9.07 15.87
C ASN A 210 9.89 8.09 14.90
N VAL A 211 10.11 8.52 13.65
CA VAL A 211 10.82 7.72 12.62
C VAL A 211 11.75 8.60 11.79
N LEU A 212 12.84 8.00 11.33
CA LEU A 212 13.71 8.53 10.30
C LEU A 212 13.62 7.58 9.10
N LEU A 213 13.38 8.12 7.92
CA LEU A 213 13.49 7.40 6.66
C LEU A 213 14.85 7.72 6.06
N LEU A 214 15.64 6.69 5.77
CA LEU A 214 17.06 6.81 5.38
C LEU A 214 17.25 6.46 3.91
N LYS A 215 18.16 7.17 3.26
CA LYS A 215 18.77 6.79 1.97
C LYS A 215 20.22 6.38 2.21
N MET A 216 20.61 5.26 1.60
CA MET A 216 21.95 4.70 1.70
C MET A 216 22.67 4.66 0.33
#